data_2c16b4a389dbab36f36bf450d37044f6
#
_entry.id   2c16b4a389dbab36f36bf450d37044f6
#
_cell.length_a   1.000
_cell.length_b   1.000
_cell.length_c   1.000
_cell.angle_alpha   90.00
_cell.angle_beta   90.00
_cell.angle_gamma   90.00
#
_symmetry.space_group_name_H-M   'P 1'
#
loop_
_entity.id
_entity.type
_entity.pdbx_description
1 polymer ?
#
loop_
_entity_poly.entity_id
_entity_poly.type
_entity_poly.pdbx_seq_one_letter_code
_entity_poly.pdbx_strand_id
1 'polypeptide(L)'
;VNLKLSQLQALFEKQKVEDQKKKIETANLGKELNSALASRVKELQKFRSEFFGRLSELLETRDEIRIVGDRFVFQSEVLFEKGSANLEFSGNEQLKKLYLTLDEIAETIPQDINWVLQVEGHTDSIPITAGRFKDNWDLSTERALSVVRFLIDQGIDPQRLSATGYGEFQPLQNLDTDLSQEQKNSKNRRIELKLTQR
;
A
#
# COMPACT_ATOMS: atom_id res chain seq x y z
N VAL A 1 -18.32 39.32 53.98
CA VAL A 1 -17.04 38.69 53.49
C VAL A 1 -17.14 37.18 53.55
N ASN A 2 -17.59 36.57 54.65
CA ASN A 2 -17.61 35.13 54.85
C ASN A 2 -18.55 34.39 53.87
N LEU A 3 -19.71 34.99 53.52
CA LEU A 3 -20.69 34.37 52.60
C LEU A 3 -20.14 34.28 51.16
N LYS A 4 -19.41 35.29 50.69
CA LYS A 4 -18.78 35.28 49.36
C LYS A 4 -17.62 34.28 49.30
N LEU A 5 -16.87 34.11 50.39
CA LEU A 5 -15.78 33.14 50.47
C LEU A 5 -16.31 31.70 50.39
N SER A 6 -17.41 31.41 51.13
CA SER A 6 -18.03 30.09 51.09
C SER A 6 -18.64 29.76 49.70
N GLN A 7 -19.23 30.74 49.01
CA GLN A 7 -19.72 30.56 47.63
C GLN A 7 -18.59 30.30 46.63
N LEU A 8 -17.46 31.01 46.80
CA LEU A 8 -16.28 30.81 45.93
C LEU A 8 -15.63 29.42 46.15
N GLN A 9 -15.56 28.95 47.39
CA GLN A 9 -15.09 27.62 47.72
C GLN A 9 -15.97 26.52 47.12
N ALA A 10 -17.31 26.67 47.21
CA ALA A 10 -18.23 25.71 46.62
C ALA A 10 -18.14 25.65 45.09
N LEU A 11 -17.93 26.80 44.44
CA LEU A 11 -17.70 26.86 42.99
C LEU A 11 -16.38 26.18 42.60
N PHE A 12 -15.31 26.40 43.38
CA PHE A 12 -14.00 25.80 43.12
C PHE A 12 -14.01 24.27 43.27
N GLU A 13 -14.68 23.77 44.30
CA GLU A 13 -14.87 22.33 44.49
C GLU A 13 -15.72 21.70 43.37
N LYS A 14 -16.76 22.36 42.94
CA LYS A 14 -17.59 21.92 41.83
C LYS A 14 -16.77 21.83 40.53
N GLN A 15 -15.97 22.86 40.25
CA GLN A 15 -15.11 22.89 39.08
C GLN A 15 -14.04 21.77 39.12
N LYS A 16 -13.44 21.54 40.27
CA LYS A 16 -12.46 20.48 40.47
C LYS A 16 -13.04 19.07 40.22
N VAL A 17 -14.26 18.83 40.68
CA VAL A 17 -14.98 17.57 40.43
C VAL A 17 -15.30 17.40 38.93
N GLU A 18 -15.68 18.46 38.27
CA GLU A 18 -16.00 18.45 36.84
C GLU A 18 -14.75 18.22 35.99
N ASP A 19 -13.65 18.84 36.35
CA ASP A 19 -12.34 18.62 35.69
C ASP A 19 -11.82 17.20 35.89
N GLN A 20 -12.01 16.61 37.07
CA GLN A 20 -11.67 15.21 37.32
C GLN A 20 -12.53 14.26 36.50
N LYS A 21 -13.85 14.51 36.39
CA LYS A 21 -14.73 13.72 35.52
C LYS A 21 -14.30 13.76 34.05
N LYS A 22 -14.01 14.95 33.54
CA LYS A 22 -13.52 15.14 32.17
C LYS A 22 -12.21 14.39 31.93
N LYS A 23 -11.26 14.41 32.87
CA LYS A 23 -10.00 13.66 32.77
C LYS A 23 -10.23 12.15 32.71
N ILE A 24 -11.12 11.62 33.53
CA ILE A 24 -11.47 10.19 33.54
C ILE A 24 -12.15 9.79 32.23
N GLU A 25 -13.10 10.61 31.76
CA GLU A 25 -13.80 10.38 30.50
C GLU A 25 -12.84 10.39 29.30
N THR A 26 -11.94 11.37 29.24
CA THR A 26 -10.91 11.47 28.20
C THR A 26 -9.96 10.28 28.25
N ALA A 27 -9.56 9.81 29.44
CA ALA A 27 -8.71 8.64 29.59
C ALA A 27 -9.42 7.34 29.16
N ASN A 28 -10.71 7.21 29.43
CA ASN A 28 -11.50 6.06 29.01
C ASN A 28 -11.71 6.05 27.49
N LEU A 29 -12.08 7.19 26.90
CA LEU A 29 -12.16 7.36 25.44
C LEU A 29 -10.82 7.02 24.76
N GLY A 30 -9.70 7.46 25.33
CA GLY A 30 -8.37 7.13 24.82
C GLY A 30 -8.07 5.62 24.84
N LYS A 31 -8.48 4.91 25.90
CA LYS A 31 -8.34 3.45 25.97
C LYS A 31 -9.24 2.73 24.97
N GLU A 32 -10.49 3.14 24.83
CA GLU A 32 -11.42 2.58 23.86
C GLU A 32 -10.93 2.79 22.43
N LEU A 33 -10.45 3.99 22.12
CA LEU A 33 -9.88 4.31 20.81
C LEU A 33 -8.64 3.44 20.52
N ASN A 34 -7.71 3.33 21.45
CA ASN A 34 -6.51 2.51 21.28
C ASN A 34 -6.86 1.02 21.11
N SER A 35 -7.85 0.52 21.85
CA SER A 35 -8.32 -0.87 21.71
C SER A 35 -8.97 -1.10 20.33
N ALA A 36 -9.80 -0.16 19.86
CA ALA A 36 -10.42 -0.22 18.54
C ALA A 36 -9.36 -0.16 17.42
N LEU A 37 -8.38 0.73 17.53
CA LEU A 37 -7.27 0.83 16.57
C LEU A 37 -6.44 -0.46 16.55
N ALA A 38 -6.08 -1.01 17.70
CA ALA A 38 -5.34 -2.26 17.78
C ALA A 38 -6.10 -3.44 17.16
N SER A 39 -7.42 -3.50 17.35
CA SER A 39 -8.28 -4.50 16.72
C SER A 39 -8.30 -4.34 15.19
N ARG A 40 -8.42 -3.12 14.69
CA ARG A 40 -8.39 -2.83 13.24
C ARG A 40 -7.04 -3.18 12.60
N VAL A 41 -5.94 -2.83 13.26
CA VAL A 41 -4.59 -3.21 12.78
C VAL A 41 -4.44 -4.72 12.69
N LYS A 42 -4.92 -5.47 13.69
CA LYS A 42 -4.88 -6.93 13.71
C LYS A 42 -5.70 -7.55 12.58
N GLU A 43 -6.89 -7.01 12.35
CA GLU A 43 -7.79 -7.46 11.29
C GLU A 43 -7.17 -7.23 9.90
N LEU A 44 -6.63 -6.03 9.66
CA LEU A 44 -5.93 -5.71 8.41
C LEU A 44 -4.69 -6.61 8.19
N GLN A 45 -3.91 -6.88 9.23
CA GLN A 45 -2.77 -7.79 9.16
C GLN A 45 -3.19 -9.21 8.80
N LYS A 46 -4.33 -9.68 9.34
CA LYS A 46 -4.90 -10.99 9.00
C LYS A 46 -5.27 -11.06 7.52
N PHE A 47 -6.03 -10.08 7.00
CA PHE A 47 -6.42 -10.06 5.59
C PHE A 47 -5.21 -9.94 4.66
N ARG A 48 -4.26 -9.10 5.03
CA ARG A 48 -3.01 -8.98 4.28
C ARG A 48 -2.26 -10.30 4.21
N SER A 49 -2.12 -11.02 5.32
CA SER A 49 -1.48 -12.33 5.37
C SER A 49 -2.24 -13.38 4.57
N GLU A 50 -3.57 -13.39 4.61
CA GLU A 50 -4.40 -14.31 3.84
C GLU A 50 -4.30 -14.04 2.33
N PHE A 51 -4.35 -12.76 1.93
CA PHE A 51 -4.14 -12.35 0.55
C PHE A 51 -2.77 -12.79 0.02
N PHE A 52 -1.71 -12.51 0.78
CA PHE A 52 -0.36 -12.91 0.40
C PHE A 52 -0.19 -14.44 0.39
N GLY A 53 -0.80 -15.16 1.33
CA GLY A 53 -0.78 -16.61 1.36
C GLY A 53 -1.40 -17.22 0.11
N ARG A 54 -2.63 -16.84 -0.24
CA ARG A 54 -3.34 -17.36 -1.42
C ARG A 54 -2.64 -16.99 -2.73
N LEU A 55 -2.16 -15.76 -2.84
CA LEU A 55 -1.46 -15.35 -4.03
C LEU A 55 -0.09 -16.05 -4.17
N SER A 56 0.61 -16.30 -3.06
CA SER A 56 1.82 -17.11 -3.04
C SER A 56 1.58 -18.52 -3.59
N GLU A 57 0.55 -19.20 -3.13
CA GLU A 57 0.21 -20.55 -3.59
C GLU A 57 -0.05 -20.60 -5.10
N LEU A 58 -0.69 -19.56 -5.67
CA LEU A 58 -0.97 -19.47 -7.09
C LEU A 58 0.25 -19.10 -7.93
N LEU A 59 1.23 -18.43 -7.33
CA LEU A 59 2.41 -17.89 -8.01
C LEU A 59 3.69 -18.70 -7.73
N GLU A 60 3.69 -19.64 -6.79
CA GLU A 60 4.85 -20.47 -6.42
C GLU A 60 5.46 -21.27 -7.60
N THR A 61 4.74 -21.41 -8.70
CA THR A 61 5.21 -22.14 -9.87
C THR A 61 5.97 -21.29 -10.89
N ARG A 62 6.24 -19.99 -10.62
CA ARG A 62 6.81 -19.06 -11.61
C ARG A 62 7.90 -18.16 -11.04
N ASP A 63 9.08 -18.23 -11.64
CA ASP A 63 10.27 -17.41 -11.32
C ASP A 63 10.08 -15.89 -11.58
N GLU A 64 8.99 -15.49 -12.21
CA GLU A 64 8.75 -14.12 -12.72
C GLU A 64 8.15 -13.16 -11.68
N ILE A 65 7.55 -13.69 -10.61
CA ILE A 65 6.91 -12.89 -9.55
C ILE A 65 7.57 -13.24 -8.23
N ARG A 66 8.02 -12.21 -7.52
CA ARG A 66 8.66 -12.39 -6.22
C ARG A 66 7.79 -11.79 -5.14
N ILE A 67 7.73 -12.46 -4.00
CA ILE A 67 7.15 -11.93 -2.78
C ILE A 67 8.30 -11.44 -1.92
N VAL A 68 8.28 -10.14 -1.61
CA VAL A 68 9.29 -9.50 -0.76
C VAL A 68 8.56 -8.80 0.38
N GLY A 69 8.56 -9.43 1.55
CA GLY A 69 7.83 -8.93 2.71
C GLY A 69 6.31 -8.88 2.45
N ASP A 70 5.76 -7.67 2.38
CA ASP A 70 4.34 -7.40 2.14
C ASP A 70 4.04 -6.89 0.71
N ARG A 71 4.91 -7.21 -0.26
CA ARG A 71 4.84 -6.72 -1.63
C ARG A 71 4.96 -7.85 -2.64
N PHE A 72 4.21 -7.73 -3.72
CA PHE A 72 4.41 -8.51 -4.93
C PHE A 72 5.27 -7.71 -5.89
N VAL A 73 6.35 -8.31 -6.35
CA VAL A 73 7.33 -7.66 -7.21
C VAL A 73 7.32 -8.34 -8.57
N PHE A 74 6.93 -7.58 -9.58
CA PHE A 74 6.97 -7.98 -10.99
C PHE A 74 8.14 -7.30 -11.67
N GLN A 75 8.92 -8.05 -12.43
CA GLN A 75 9.93 -7.44 -13.31
C GLN A 75 9.23 -6.67 -14.42
N SER A 76 9.71 -5.46 -14.71
CA SER A 76 9.10 -4.61 -15.74
C SER A 76 9.11 -5.25 -17.13
N GLU A 77 10.14 -6.05 -17.45
CA GLU A 77 10.29 -6.73 -18.72
C GLU A 77 9.26 -7.84 -18.96
N VAL A 78 8.64 -8.33 -17.88
CA VAL A 78 7.52 -9.30 -17.95
C VAL A 78 6.21 -8.60 -18.31
N LEU A 79 6.03 -7.38 -17.83
CA LEU A 79 4.78 -6.63 -17.99
C LEU A 79 4.76 -5.72 -19.21
N PHE A 80 5.90 -5.13 -19.56
CA PHE A 80 5.97 -4.03 -20.55
C PHE A 80 7.06 -4.27 -21.59
N GLU A 81 6.81 -3.79 -22.79
CA GLU A 81 7.85 -3.61 -23.79
C GLU A 81 8.96 -2.67 -23.28
N LYS A 82 10.19 -2.90 -23.79
CA LYS A 82 11.34 -2.09 -23.41
C LYS A 82 11.12 -0.61 -23.73
N GLY A 83 11.31 0.25 -22.72
CA GLY A 83 11.12 1.69 -22.86
C GLY A 83 9.65 2.12 -23.02
N SER A 84 8.70 1.23 -22.80
CA SER A 84 7.26 1.47 -22.93
C SER A 84 6.53 1.32 -21.59
N ALA A 85 5.33 1.86 -21.52
CA ALA A 85 4.34 1.59 -20.50
C ALA A 85 3.13 0.81 -21.05
N ASN A 86 3.21 0.30 -22.28
CA ASN A 86 2.17 -0.57 -22.84
C ASN A 86 2.38 -1.98 -22.30
N LEU A 87 1.30 -2.57 -21.80
CA LEU A 87 1.31 -3.95 -21.32
C LEU A 87 1.46 -4.92 -22.50
N GLU A 88 2.36 -5.88 -22.37
CA GLU A 88 2.47 -7.01 -23.29
C GLU A 88 1.44 -8.09 -23.00
N PHE A 89 1.25 -9.03 -23.93
CA PHE A 89 0.34 -10.14 -23.75
C PHE A 89 0.66 -10.97 -22.51
N SER A 90 1.94 -11.27 -22.28
CA SER A 90 2.43 -11.97 -21.08
C SER A 90 2.09 -11.22 -19.80
N GLY A 91 2.27 -9.89 -19.80
CA GLY A 91 1.91 -9.02 -18.69
C GLY A 91 0.42 -9.03 -18.39
N ASN A 92 -0.42 -8.97 -19.41
CA ASN A 92 -1.86 -9.05 -19.27
C ASN A 92 -2.31 -10.38 -18.62
N GLU A 93 -1.72 -11.50 -19.02
CA GLU A 93 -2.01 -12.82 -18.44
C GLU A 93 -1.59 -12.91 -16.96
N GLN A 94 -0.46 -12.33 -16.60
CA GLN A 94 0.00 -12.28 -15.20
C GLN A 94 -0.92 -11.41 -14.34
N LEU A 95 -1.25 -10.23 -14.83
CA LEU A 95 -2.15 -9.31 -14.13
C LEU A 95 -3.58 -9.84 -14.03
N LYS A 96 -4.04 -10.62 -15.01
CA LYS A 96 -5.35 -11.27 -14.95
C LYS A 96 -5.44 -12.31 -13.84
N LYS A 97 -4.38 -13.07 -13.60
CA LYS A 97 -4.31 -14.02 -12.49
C LYS A 97 -4.31 -13.29 -11.15
N LEU A 98 -3.56 -12.21 -11.05
CA LEU A 98 -3.59 -11.33 -9.89
C LEU A 98 -5.02 -10.82 -9.63
N TYR A 99 -5.70 -10.34 -10.68
CA TYR A 99 -7.07 -9.85 -10.58
C TYR A 99 -8.03 -10.93 -10.03
N LEU A 100 -8.01 -12.14 -10.59
CA LEU A 100 -8.88 -13.22 -10.13
C LEU A 100 -8.70 -13.53 -8.64
N THR A 101 -7.45 -13.54 -8.17
CA THR A 101 -7.16 -13.77 -6.76
C THR A 101 -7.60 -12.59 -5.88
N LEU A 102 -7.43 -11.36 -6.36
CA LEU A 102 -7.92 -10.16 -5.68
C LEU A 102 -9.43 -10.16 -5.55
N ASP A 103 -10.14 -10.53 -6.61
CA ASP A 103 -11.60 -10.56 -6.66
C ASP A 103 -12.15 -11.56 -5.63
N GLU A 104 -11.62 -12.78 -5.61
CA GLU A 104 -11.99 -13.80 -4.62
C GLU A 104 -11.76 -13.34 -3.17
N ILE A 105 -10.64 -12.68 -2.92
CA ILE A 105 -10.29 -12.22 -1.56
C ILE A 105 -11.09 -10.98 -1.19
N ALA A 106 -11.34 -10.07 -2.13
CA ALA A 106 -12.09 -8.85 -1.90
C ALA A 106 -13.51 -9.14 -1.36
N GLU A 107 -14.14 -10.23 -1.78
CA GLU A 107 -15.43 -10.68 -1.25
C GLU A 107 -15.36 -11.10 0.23
N THR A 108 -14.19 -11.52 0.71
CA THR A 108 -13.99 -11.94 2.11
C THR A 108 -13.61 -10.81 3.04
N ILE A 109 -13.23 -9.65 2.51
CA ILE A 109 -12.85 -8.48 3.31
C ILE A 109 -14.12 -7.75 3.79
N PRO A 110 -14.26 -7.47 5.10
CA PRO A 110 -15.36 -6.67 5.60
C PRO A 110 -15.45 -5.32 4.88
N GLN A 111 -16.67 -4.90 4.53
CA GLN A 111 -16.92 -3.69 3.73
C GLN A 111 -16.48 -2.39 4.43
N ASP A 112 -16.35 -2.41 5.73
CA ASP A 112 -15.89 -1.28 6.54
C ASP A 112 -14.37 -1.12 6.59
N ILE A 113 -13.61 -2.07 6.00
CA ILE A 113 -12.17 -1.95 5.81
C ILE A 113 -11.89 -1.25 4.47
N ASN A 114 -11.34 -0.03 4.56
CA ASN A 114 -10.93 0.75 3.40
C ASN A 114 -9.54 0.30 2.90
N TRP A 115 -9.49 -0.91 2.32
CA TRP A 115 -8.26 -1.39 1.70
C TRP A 115 -8.02 -0.73 0.34
N VAL A 116 -6.75 -0.55 0.01
CA VAL A 116 -6.29 -0.03 -1.28
C VAL A 116 -5.12 -0.87 -1.75
N LEU A 117 -5.16 -1.31 -3.01
CA LEU A 117 -4.00 -1.88 -3.69
C LEU A 117 -3.20 -0.74 -4.31
N GLN A 118 -2.03 -0.50 -3.77
CA GLN A 118 -1.09 0.49 -4.28
C GLN A 118 -0.16 -0.18 -5.29
N VAL A 119 -0.13 0.37 -6.49
CA VAL A 119 0.77 -0.02 -7.58
C VAL A 119 1.93 0.96 -7.62
N GLU A 120 3.14 0.47 -7.40
CA GLU A 120 4.35 1.27 -7.32
C GLU A 120 5.28 0.96 -8.49
N GLY A 121 5.59 1.97 -9.31
CA GLY A 121 6.51 1.85 -10.45
C GLY A 121 7.92 2.30 -10.09
N HIS A 122 8.91 1.52 -10.51
CA HIS A 122 10.33 1.82 -10.30
C HIS A 122 11.12 1.63 -11.60
N THR A 123 12.17 2.41 -11.76
CA THR A 123 13.14 2.29 -12.86
C THR A 123 14.53 2.00 -12.32
N ASP A 124 15.45 1.70 -13.23
CA ASP A 124 16.87 1.81 -12.95
C ASP A 124 17.33 3.28 -13.01
N SER A 125 18.61 3.50 -12.79
CA SER A 125 19.23 4.84 -12.79
C SER A 125 19.68 5.31 -14.18
N ILE A 126 19.37 4.56 -15.25
CA ILE A 126 19.72 4.98 -16.62
C ILE A 126 18.77 6.11 -17.03
N PRO A 127 19.30 7.30 -17.39
CA PRO A 127 18.46 8.41 -17.79
C PRO A 127 17.69 8.11 -19.09
N ILE A 128 16.45 8.54 -19.16
CA ILE A 128 15.68 8.53 -20.41
C ILE A 128 16.15 9.71 -21.25
N THR A 129 16.75 9.43 -22.42
CA THR A 129 17.29 10.46 -23.32
C THR A 129 16.47 10.63 -24.60
N ALA A 130 15.52 9.74 -24.88
CA ALA A 130 14.68 9.76 -26.07
C ALA A 130 13.36 9.04 -25.82
N GLY A 131 12.36 9.33 -26.66
CA GLY A 131 11.03 8.73 -26.59
C GLY A 131 9.97 9.69 -26.04
N ARG A 132 8.82 9.11 -25.63
CA ARG A 132 7.66 9.92 -25.18
C ARG A 132 7.75 10.34 -23.72
N PHE A 133 8.57 9.68 -22.91
CA PHE A 133 8.71 9.97 -21.50
C PHE A 133 9.80 11.00 -21.26
N LYS A 134 9.55 11.95 -20.36
CA LYS A 134 10.48 13.03 -20.04
C LYS A 134 11.66 12.54 -19.19
N ASP A 135 11.38 11.65 -18.26
CA ASP A 135 12.31 11.14 -17.25
C ASP A 135 11.81 9.83 -16.64
N ASN A 136 12.57 9.31 -15.68
CA ASN A 136 12.24 8.09 -14.97
C ASN A 136 11.00 8.24 -14.06
N TRP A 137 10.66 9.45 -13.61
CA TRP A 137 9.42 9.71 -12.88
C TRP A 137 8.21 9.49 -13.80
N ASP A 138 8.27 10.06 -15.00
CA ASP A 138 7.19 9.96 -15.99
C ASP A 138 6.97 8.48 -16.40
N LEU A 139 8.03 7.77 -16.76
CA LEU A 139 7.96 6.35 -17.12
C LEU A 139 7.41 5.48 -16.00
N SER A 140 7.91 5.62 -14.76
CA SER A 140 7.49 4.79 -13.64
C SER A 140 6.03 5.04 -13.27
N THR A 141 5.57 6.30 -13.34
CA THR A 141 4.18 6.68 -13.07
C THR A 141 3.25 6.13 -14.15
N GLU A 142 3.60 6.27 -15.42
CA GLU A 142 2.77 5.73 -16.52
C GLU A 142 2.69 4.21 -16.50
N ARG A 143 3.74 3.50 -16.12
CA ARG A 143 3.71 2.05 -15.93
C ARG A 143 2.77 1.64 -14.80
N ALA A 144 2.85 2.32 -13.65
CA ALA A 144 1.93 2.08 -12.55
C ALA A 144 0.46 2.35 -12.96
N LEU A 145 0.22 3.44 -13.68
CA LEU A 145 -1.11 3.76 -14.23
C LEU A 145 -1.62 2.73 -15.22
N SER A 146 -0.75 2.18 -16.07
CA SER A 146 -1.16 1.13 -17.02
C SER A 146 -1.65 -0.12 -16.31
N VAL A 147 -1.01 -0.53 -15.22
CA VAL A 147 -1.47 -1.64 -14.38
C VAL A 147 -2.79 -1.29 -13.70
N VAL A 148 -2.93 -0.11 -13.14
CA VAL A 148 -4.19 0.35 -12.51
C VAL A 148 -5.33 0.36 -13.51
N ARG A 149 -5.14 0.91 -14.71
CA ARG A 149 -6.16 0.92 -15.78
C ARG A 149 -6.57 -0.50 -16.18
N PHE A 150 -5.60 -1.40 -16.33
CA PHE A 150 -5.89 -2.80 -16.61
C PHE A 150 -6.78 -3.43 -15.52
N LEU A 151 -6.46 -3.21 -14.23
CA LEU A 151 -7.24 -3.75 -13.12
C LEU A 151 -8.66 -3.16 -13.07
N ILE A 152 -8.83 -1.88 -13.40
CA ILE A 152 -10.15 -1.23 -13.55
C ILE A 152 -10.94 -1.88 -14.68
N ASP A 153 -10.32 -2.11 -15.83
CA ASP A 153 -10.94 -2.74 -16.99
C ASP A 153 -11.37 -4.19 -16.71
N GLN A 154 -10.69 -4.86 -15.76
CA GLN A 154 -11.10 -6.18 -15.27
C GLN A 154 -12.26 -6.12 -14.26
N GLY A 155 -12.57 -4.97 -13.67
CA GLY A 155 -13.71 -4.79 -12.77
C GLY A 155 -13.37 -4.37 -11.33
N ILE A 156 -12.10 -4.11 -11.00
CA ILE A 156 -11.75 -3.60 -9.67
C ILE A 156 -12.25 -2.16 -9.53
N ASP A 157 -12.90 -1.88 -8.40
CA ASP A 157 -13.35 -0.54 -8.06
C ASP A 157 -12.16 0.44 -8.05
N PRO A 158 -12.20 1.53 -8.84
CA PRO A 158 -11.15 2.54 -8.86
C PRO A 158 -10.81 3.13 -7.47
N GLN A 159 -11.76 3.13 -6.55
CA GLN A 159 -11.53 3.59 -5.16
C GLN A 159 -10.59 2.67 -4.38
N ARG A 160 -10.40 1.44 -4.84
CA ARG A 160 -9.51 0.42 -4.26
C ARG A 160 -8.12 0.40 -4.88
N LEU A 161 -7.80 1.34 -5.77
CA LEU A 161 -6.54 1.37 -6.50
C LEU A 161 -5.82 2.70 -6.32
N SER A 162 -4.50 2.66 -6.29
CA SER A 162 -3.65 3.83 -6.39
C SER A 162 -2.41 3.53 -7.21
N ALA A 163 -1.90 4.54 -7.92
CA ALA A 163 -0.68 4.46 -8.70
C ALA A 163 0.37 5.42 -8.13
N THR A 164 1.60 4.96 -7.99
CA THR A 164 2.73 5.77 -7.53
C THR A 164 3.95 5.47 -8.39
N GLY A 165 4.60 6.50 -8.92
CA GLY A 165 5.91 6.36 -9.56
C GLY A 165 7.00 6.83 -8.61
N TYR A 166 8.08 6.09 -8.51
CA TYR A 166 9.25 6.45 -7.69
C TYR A 166 10.49 6.76 -8.53
N GLY A 167 10.41 6.59 -9.85
CA GLY A 167 11.57 6.72 -10.72
C GLY A 167 12.69 5.77 -10.27
N GLU A 168 13.92 6.28 -10.27
CA GLU A 168 15.13 5.60 -9.85
C GLU A 168 15.46 5.77 -8.37
N PHE A 169 14.66 6.54 -7.62
CA PHE A 169 15.01 7.05 -6.28
C PHE A 169 14.68 6.10 -5.14
N GLN A 170 14.10 4.95 -5.45
CA GLN A 170 13.85 3.87 -4.48
C GLN A 170 14.48 2.55 -4.96
N PRO A 171 15.83 2.49 -5.08
CA PRO A 171 16.50 1.26 -5.48
C PRO A 171 16.36 0.18 -4.43
N LEU A 172 16.38 -1.08 -4.86
CA LEU A 172 16.41 -2.23 -3.97
C LEU A 172 17.65 -2.17 -3.08
N GLN A 173 17.43 -2.28 -1.78
CA GLN A 173 18.49 -2.38 -0.78
C GLN A 173 19.01 -3.83 -0.72
N ASN A 174 20.28 -4.00 -0.31
CA ASN A 174 20.89 -5.31 -0.06
C ASN A 174 20.86 -6.26 -1.26
N LEU A 175 21.02 -5.71 -2.48
CA LEU A 175 21.30 -6.56 -3.63
C LEU A 175 22.67 -7.24 -3.45
N ASP A 176 22.74 -8.50 -3.89
CA ASP A 176 23.96 -9.26 -3.83
C ASP A 176 25.12 -8.49 -4.50
N THR A 177 26.28 -8.48 -3.83
CA THR A 177 27.46 -7.76 -4.31
C THR A 177 28.01 -8.34 -5.61
N ASP A 178 27.78 -9.64 -5.85
CA ASP A 178 28.29 -10.35 -7.01
C ASP A 178 27.48 -10.09 -8.29
N LEU A 179 26.34 -9.39 -8.17
CA LEU A 179 25.54 -9.01 -9.33
C LEU A 179 26.22 -7.94 -10.18
N SER A 180 26.20 -8.14 -11.49
CA SER A 180 26.62 -7.11 -12.45
C SER A 180 25.71 -5.88 -12.38
N GLN A 181 26.19 -4.72 -12.88
CA GLN A 181 25.37 -3.51 -12.90
C GLN A 181 24.07 -3.69 -13.70
N GLU A 182 24.12 -4.43 -14.82
CA GLU A 182 22.90 -4.71 -15.61
C GLU A 182 21.91 -5.59 -14.84
N GLN A 183 22.38 -6.57 -14.09
CA GLN A 183 21.52 -7.38 -13.23
C GLN A 183 20.87 -6.54 -12.11
N LYS A 184 21.61 -5.60 -11.52
CA LYS A 184 21.07 -4.66 -10.54
C LYS A 184 20.02 -3.73 -11.17
N ASN A 185 20.32 -3.23 -12.36
CA ASN A 185 19.40 -2.40 -13.12
C ASN A 185 18.10 -3.15 -13.45
N SER A 186 18.20 -4.37 -13.96
CA SER A 186 17.04 -5.21 -14.26
C SER A 186 16.16 -5.44 -13.02
N LYS A 187 16.77 -5.72 -11.86
CA LYS A 187 16.02 -5.89 -10.61
C LYS A 187 15.33 -4.60 -10.14
N ASN A 188 15.91 -3.43 -10.44
CA ASN A 188 15.34 -2.13 -10.11
C ASN A 188 14.19 -1.74 -11.03
N ARG A 189 14.19 -2.18 -12.30
CA ARG A 189 13.06 -2.01 -13.23
C ARG A 189 11.93 -2.95 -12.84
N ARG A 190 11.05 -2.51 -11.95
CA ARG A 190 10.01 -3.35 -11.36
C ARG A 190 8.71 -2.60 -11.10
N ILE A 191 7.65 -3.37 -10.98
CA ILE A 191 6.37 -2.94 -10.39
C ILE A 191 6.18 -3.67 -9.08
N GLU A 192 5.87 -2.94 -8.03
CA GLU A 192 5.50 -3.49 -6.74
C GLU A 192 4.02 -3.25 -6.48
N LEU A 193 3.34 -4.26 -5.96
CA LEU A 193 1.95 -4.16 -5.52
C LEU A 193 1.90 -4.39 -4.01
N LYS A 194 1.29 -3.44 -3.34
CA LYS A 194 1.15 -3.43 -1.89
C LYS A 194 -0.31 -3.24 -1.49
N LEU A 195 -0.79 -4.13 -0.61
CA LEU A 195 -2.08 -3.92 0.02
C LEU A 195 -1.91 -2.99 1.22
N THR A 196 -2.61 -1.87 1.22
CA THR A 196 -2.58 -0.87 2.29
C THR A 196 -3.99 -0.46 2.69
N GLN A 197 -4.11 0.38 3.69
CA GLN A 197 -5.37 0.98 4.13
C GLN A 197 -5.31 2.50 3.91
N ARG A 198 -6.46 3.05 3.51
CA ARG A 198 -6.62 4.50 3.36
C ARG A 198 -7.19 5.11 4.63
#